data_2d0bfb1708ee31dd2161cd0742ca50e6
#
_entry.id   2d0bfb1708ee31dd2161cd0742ca50e6
#
_cell.length_a   1.000
_cell.length_b   1.000
_cell.length_c   1.000
_cell.angle_alpha   90.00
_cell.angle_beta   90.00
_cell.angle_gamma   90.00
#
_symmetry.space_group_name_H-M   'P 1'
#
loop_
_entity.id
_entity.type
_entity.pdbx_description
1 polymer ?
#
loop_
_entity_poly.entity_id
_entity_poly.type
_entity_poly.pdbx_seq_one_letter_code
_entity_poly.pdbx_strand_id
1 'polypeptide(L)'
;MTVQTSQTVLIGLIATALLLRALVAFYYRDSTRILRLLKLIPRTPGRKEQYYRPLDGWFAPLPFLWTWLDIVAAVLLASLYSTPLMWLAVVLWTGGRLRALQEFGHNAVHFALCPHHEWQWCLSNVFYQFPAFKRDMRSRHQTHTLEHHRNPNHPSLDPNRARVHAGGYVAGISPGGFYALLLYPLTPRGAWVNLTTMARSSLLNHSHLTTVVRVVCLLTVAALLYWAGGWKGVLFGWLVPLLTSYPVFAWVSLLTEHRWFVEGTSRDRRDLEYLAGRPTDYFGLTGWLIRVFIAPTS
;
A
#
# COMPACT_ATOMS: atom_id res chain seq x y z
N MET A 1 -9.08 -27.73 -12.77
CA MET A 1 -9.50 -28.29 -11.46
C MET A 1 -10.97 -28.64 -11.51
N THR A 2 -11.43 -29.69 -10.77
CA THR A 2 -12.86 -29.92 -10.58
C THR A 2 -13.45 -28.82 -9.68
N VAL A 3 -14.77 -28.60 -9.76
CA VAL A 3 -15.45 -27.62 -8.90
C VAL A 3 -15.22 -27.92 -7.42
N GLN A 4 -15.32 -29.17 -7.02
CA GLN A 4 -15.09 -29.60 -5.63
C GLN A 4 -13.66 -29.32 -5.17
N THR A 5 -12.64 -29.61 -6.01
CA THR A 5 -11.24 -29.28 -5.69
C THR A 5 -11.05 -27.78 -5.52
N SER A 6 -11.66 -26.96 -6.40
CA SER A 6 -11.57 -25.51 -6.31
C SER A 6 -12.20 -24.95 -5.04
N GLN A 7 -13.35 -25.52 -4.63
CA GLN A 7 -14.01 -25.13 -3.36
C GLN A 7 -13.15 -25.49 -2.14
N THR A 8 -12.56 -26.68 -2.12
CA THR A 8 -11.66 -27.10 -1.02
C THR A 8 -10.43 -26.17 -0.93
N VAL A 9 -9.82 -25.84 -2.07
CA VAL A 9 -8.68 -24.90 -2.13
C VAL A 9 -9.12 -23.51 -1.65
N LEU A 10 -10.28 -23.01 -2.07
CA LEU A 10 -10.80 -21.72 -1.65
C LEU A 10 -10.99 -21.65 -0.13
N ILE A 11 -11.60 -22.68 0.48
CA ILE A 11 -11.77 -22.76 1.94
C ILE A 11 -10.38 -22.74 2.62
N GLY A 12 -9.44 -23.52 2.13
CA GLY A 12 -8.06 -23.55 2.64
C GLY A 12 -7.37 -22.20 2.57
N LEU A 13 -7.49 -21.47 1.45
CA LEU A 13 -6.92 -20.12 1.28
C LEU A 13 -7.54 -19.13 2.27
N ILE A 14 -8.86 -19.11 2.39
CA ILE A 14 -9.57 -18.23 3.32
C ILE A 14 -9.17 -18.54 4.78
N ALA A 15 -9.20 -19.82 5.16
CA ALA A 15 -8.83 -20.24 6.52
C ALA A 15 -7.37 -19.84 6.85
N THR A 16 -6.46 -20.06 5.92
CA THR A 16 -5.04 -19.66 6.09
C THR A 16 -4.89 -18.15 6.19
N ALA A 17 -5.56 -17.39 5.34
CA ALA A 17 -5.52 -15.92 5.39
C ALA A 17 -6.07 -15.39 6.72
N LEU A 18 -7.18 -15.94 7.22
CA LEU A 18 -7.76 -15.57 8.50
C LEU A 18 -6.84 -15.93 9.68
N LEU A 19 -6.22 -17.12 9.64
CA LEU A 19 -5.25 -17.53 10.66
C LEU A 19 -4.03 -16.59 10.69
N LEU A 20 -3.42 -16.30 9.54
CA LEU A 20 -2.29 -15.38 9.46
C LEU A 20 -2.67 -13.98 9.97
N ARG A 21 -3.87 -13.50 9.61
CA ARG A 21 -4.39 -12.22 10.08
C ARG A 21 -4.58 -12.22 11.60
N ALA A 22 -5.13 -13.29 12.18
CA ALA A 22 -5.31 -13.42 13.62
C ALA A 22 -3.96 -13.44 14.34
N LEU A 23 -2.98 -14.17 13.81
CA LEU A 23 -1.60 -14.21 14.35
C LEU A 23 -0.95 -12.81 14.31
N VAL A 24 -1.08 -12.10 13.20
CA VAL A 24 -0.56 -10.73 13.06
C VAL A 24 -1.25 -9.79 14.06
N ALA A 25 -2.58 -9.81 14.13
CA ALA A 25 -3.35 -8.98 15.06
C ALA A 25 -2.97 -9.27 16.52
N PHE A 26 -2.81 -10.53 16.88
CA PHE A 26 -2.37 -10.92 18.21
C PHE A 26 -0.94 -10.45 18.52
N TYR A 27 -0.01 -10.63 17.60
CA TYR A 27 1.39 -10.26 17.79
C TYR A 27 1.58 -8.74 17.87
N TYR A 28 0.90 -7.98 17.01
CA TYR A 28 0.97 -6.51 16.96
C TYR A 28 -0.12 -5.81 17.77
N ARG A 29 -0.80 -6.51 18.70
CA ARG A 29 -1.86 -5.93 19.56
C ARG A 29 -1.42 -4.70 20.36
N ASP A 30 -0.13 -4.55 20.65
CA ASP A 30 0.45 -3.36 21.27
C ASP A 30 0.75 -2.31 20.19
N SER A 31 -0.24 -1.50 19.86
CA SER A 31 -0.13 -0.41 18.90
C SER A 31 0.87 0.67 19.34
N THR A 32 1.03 0.90 20.64
CA THR A 32 1.96 1.92 21.19
C THR A 32 3.38 1.70 20.70
N ARG A 33 3.83 0.45 20.65
CA ARG A 33 5.15 0.08 20.13
C ARG A 33 5.30 0.46 18.66
N ILE A 34 4.32 0.14 17.84
CA ILE A 34 4.34 0.45 16.40
C ILE A 34 4.32 1.95 16.17
N LEU A 35 3.47 2.69 16.87
CA LEU A 35 3.43 4.15 16.79
C LEU A 35 4.78 4.79 17.15
N ARG A 36 5.51 4.24 18.13
CA ARG A 36 6.88 4.68 18.46
C ARG A 36 7.89 4.33 17.37
N LEU A 37 7.81 3.14 16.76
CA LEU A 37 8.68 2.77 15.63
C LEU A 37 8.46 3.67 14.43
N LEU A 38 7.21 4.07 14.15
CA LEU A 38 6.82 5.00 13.10
C LEU A 38 7.08 6.47 13.46
N LYS A 39 7.48 6.79 14.69
CA LYS A 39 7.62 8.15 15.25
C LYS A 39 6.32 8.95 15.31
N LEU A 40 5.17 8.32 15.28
CA LEU A 40 3.88 8.97 15.41
C LEU A 40 3.60 9.44 16.86
N ILE A 41 4.27 8.83 17.84
CA ILE A 41 4.31 9.30 19.22
C ILE A 41 5.77 9.43 19.69
N PRO A 42 6.04 10.30 20.69
CA PRO A 42 7.39 10.48 21.22
C PRO A 42 8.01 9.15 21.67
N ARG A 43 9.26 8.93 21.34
CA ARG A 43 10.06 7.85 21.90
C ARG A 43 10.55 8.26 23.30
N THR A 44 10.52 7.32 24.24
CA THR A 44 11.30 7.48 25.47
C THR A 44 12.78 7.61 25.12
N PRO A 45 13.58 8.33 25.93
CA PRO A 45 15.02 8.39 25.72
C PRO A 45 15.60 6.99 25.53
N GLY A 46 16.29 6.77 24.43
CA GLY A 46 16.83 5.46 24.07
C GLY A 46 16.92 5.23 22.56
N ARG A 47 17.48 4.08 22.19
CA ARG A 47 17.64 3.70 20.79
C ARG A 47 16.36 3.08 20.23
N LYS A 48 16.17 3.19 18.91
CA LYS A 48 15.02 2.60 18.19
C LYS A 48 14.93 1.08 18.41
N GLU A 49 16.06 0.43 18.54
CA GLU A 49 16.21 -1.02 18.68
C GLU A 49 15.47 -1.60 19.89
N GLN A 50 15.30 -0.82 20.96
CA GLN A 50 14.54 -1.25 22.15
C GLN A 50 13.05 -1.53 21.89
N TYR A 51 12.51 -1.02 20.78
CA TYR A 51 11.10 -1.24 20.42
C TYR A 51 10.88 -2.46 19.52
N TYR A 52 11.95 -3.10 19.03
CA TYR A 52 11.83 -4.35 18.29
C TYR A 52 11.71 -5.55 19.24
N ARG A 53 10.99 -6.56 18.77
CA ARG A 53 10.90 -7.87 19.44
C ARG A 53 11.71 -8.91 18.68
N PRO A 54 12.20 -9.98 19.34
CA PRO A 54 13.01 -11.01 18.68
C PRO A 54 12.34 -11.67 17.47
N LEU A 55 11.00 -11.77 17.49
CA LEU A 55 10.24 -12.42 16.43
C LEU A 55 9.76 -11.47 15.32
N ASP A 56 10.05 -10.16 15.39
CA ASP A 56 9.58 -9.21 14.36
C ASP A 56 10.01 -9.62 12.94
N GLY A 57 11.21 -10.18 12.77
CA GLY A 57 11.68 -10.67 11.47
C GLY A 57 10.84 -11.82 10.90
N TRP A 58 10.30 -12.67 11.76
CA TRP A 58 9.44 -13.79 11.37
C TRP A 58 7.99 -13.37 11.12
N PHE A 59 7.51 -12.36 11.83
CA PHE A 59 6.16 -11.84 11.66
C PHE A 59 6.06 -10.83 10.50
N ALA A 60 7.14 -10.17 10.13
CA ALA A 60 7.17 -9.16 9.07
C ALA A 60 6.60 -9.63 7.71
N PRO A 61 6.81 -10.87 7.21
CA PRO A 61 6.24 -11.34 5.95
C PRO A 61 4.73 -11.65 6.03
N LEU A 62 4.18 -11.94 7.23
CA LEU A 62 2.81 -12.43 7.34
C LEU A 62 1.74 -11.45 6.82
N PRO A 63 1.84 -10.12 7.05
CA PRO A 63 0.91 -9.15 6.47
C PRO A 63 0.89 -9.18 4.93
N PHE A 64 2.03 -9.35 4.30
CA PHE A 64 2.12 -9.44 2.85
C PHE A 64 1.50 -10.75 2.35
N LEU A 65 1.81 -11.87 2.99
CA LEU A 65 1.33 -13.20 2.59
C LEU A 65 -0.20 -13.28 2.68
N TRP A 66 -0.82 -12.94 3.83
CA TRP A 66 -2.27 -13.04 3.94
C TRP A 66 -3.00 -12.08 2.98
N THR A 67 -2.40 -10.93 2.66
CA THR A 67 -2.98 -10.00 1.68
C THR A 67 -3.00 -10.60 0.28
N TRP A 68 -1.95 -11.30 -0.14
CA TRP A 68 -1.94 -12.03 -1.41
C TRP A 68 -2.87 -13.24 -1.40
N LEU A 69 -2.98 -13.97 -0.30
CA LEU A 69 -3.96 -15.06 -0.16
C LEU A 69 -5.40 -14.53 -0.32
N ASP A 70 -5.72 -13.37 0.25
CA ASP A 70 -7.01 -12.70 0.06
C ASP A 70 -7.29 -12.39 -1.42
N ILE A 71 -6.29 -11.90 -2.17
CA ILE A 71 -6.43 -11.60 -3.61
C ILE A 71 -6.68 -12.89 -4.40
N VAL A 72 -5.87 -13.90 -4.17
CA VAL A 72 -5.98 -15.20 -4.87
C VAL A 72 -7.32 -15.87 -4.55
N ALA A 73 -7.77 -15.85 -3.29
CA ALA A 73 -9.06 -16.37 -2.88
C ALA A 73 -10.23 -15.64 -3.56
N ALA A 74 -10.17 -14.31 -3.64
CA ALA A 74 -11.19 -13.51 -4.32
C ALA A 74 -11.27 -13.83 -5.82
N VAL A 75 -10.12 -13.98 -6.49
CA VAL A 75 -10.04 -14.38 -7.90
C VAL A 75 -10.60 -15.79 -8.11
N LEU A 76 -10.25 -16.75 -7.25
CA LEU A 76 -10.74 -18.11 -7.35
C LEU A 76 -12.27 -18.16 -7.10
N LEU A 77 -12.79 -17.41 -6.13
CA LEU A 77 -14.21 -17.27 -5.87
C LEU A 77 -14.94 -16.70 -7.11
N ALA A 78 -14.43 -15.64 -7.72
CA ALA A 78 -15.03 -15.05 -8.92
C ALA A 78 -14.92 -15.98 -10.14
N SER A 79 -13.90 -16.82 -10.20
CA SER A 79 -13.77 -17.85 -11.23
C SER A 79 -14.84 -18.93 -11.11
N LEU A 80 -15.21 -19.31 -9.88
CA LEU A 80 -16.26 -20.28 -9.62
C LEU A 80 -17.67 -19.77 -9.94
N TYR A 81 -17.94 -18.51 -9.67
CA TYR A 81 -19.25 -17.87 -9.81
C TYR A 81 -19.29 -16.79 -10.91
N SER A 82 -18.52 -16.89 -11.92
CA SER A 82 -18.15 -15.97 -13.01
C SER A 82 -19.24 -15.02 -13.51
N THR A 83 -19.69 -14.08 -12.67
CA THR A 83 -20.56 -12.98 -13.05
C THR A 83 -19.80 -11.66 -13.20
N PRO A 84 -20.29 -10.70 -14.00
CA PRO A 84 -19.67 -9.37 -14.09
C PRO A 84 -19.54 -8.66 -12.73
N LEU A 85 -20.55 -8.82 -11.85
CA LEU A 85 -20.54 -8.23 -10.52
C LEU A 85 -19.43 -8.81 -9.63
N MET A 86 -19.20 -10.13 -9.71
CA MET A 86 -18.09 -10.77 -8.97
C MET A 86 -16.73 -10.24 -9.44
N TRP A 87 -16.52 -10.07 -10.73
CA TRP A 87 -15.28 -9.51 -11.25
C TRP A 87 -15.10 -8.03 -10.90
N LEU A 88 -16.17 -7.24 -10.87
CA LEU A 88 -16.14 -5.88 -10.34
C LEU A 88 -15.76 -5.87 -8.85
N ALA A 89 -16.34 -6.76 -8.06
CA ALA A 89 -15.99 -6.90 -6.64
C ALA A 89 -14.50 -7.29 -6.46
N VAL A 90 -13.97 -8.18 -7.30
CA VAL A 90 -12.53 -8.52 -7.30
C VAL A 90 -11.67 -7.29 -7.62
N VAL A 91 -12.04 -6.46 -8.60
CA VAL A 91 -11.29 -5.24 -8.94
C VAL A 91 -11.25 -4.28 -7.75
N LEU A 92 -12.35 -4.05 -7.08
CA LEU A 92 -12.41 -3.17 -5.91
C LEU A 92 -11.66 -3.77 -4.72
N TRP A 93 -11.87 -5.05 -4.43
CA TRP A 93 -11.18 -5.76 -3.36
C TRP A 93 -9.66 -5.74 -3.55
N THR A 94 -9.19 -6.12 -4.72
CA THR A 94 -7.75 -6.13 -5.04
C THR A 94 -7.14 -4.73 -4.94
N GLY A 95 -7.84 -3.69 -5.41
CA GLY A 95 -7.38 -2.31 -5.22
C GLY A 95 -7.16 -1.96 -3.76
N GLY A 96 -8.09 -2.36 -2.88
CA GLY A 96 -7.96 -2.20 -1.43
C GLY A 96 -6.77 -3.02 -0.86
N ARG A 97 -6.59 -4.26 -1.32
CA ARG A 97 -5.46 -5.11 -0.89
C ARG A 97 -4.10 -4.56 -1.35
N LEU A 98 -4.01 -4.04 -2.56
CA LEU A 98 -2.80 -3.34 -3.05
C LEU A 98 -2.51 -2.07 -2.23
N ARG A 99 -3.56 -1.36 -1.78
CA ARG A 99 -3.40 -0.23 -0.86
C ARG A 99 -2.90 -0.68 0.52
N ALA A 100 -3.39 -1.82 1.02
CA ALA A 100 -2.88 -2.43 2.25
C ALA A 100 -1.39 -2.82 2.13
N LEU A 101 -1.00 -3.45 1.02
CA LEU A 101 0.42 -3.75 0.73
C LEU A 101 1.28 -2.46 0.67
N GLN A 102 0.71 -1.34 0.19
CA GLN A 102 1.37 -0.04 0.22
C GLN A 102 1.66 0.43 1.64
N GLU A 103 0.74 0.19 2.60
CA GLU A 103 0.96 0.54 4.01
C GLU A 103 2.07 -0.31 4.64
N PHE A 104 2.08 -1.62 4.38
CA PHE A 104 3.20 -2.45 4.86
C PHE A 104 4.54 -1.99 4.27
N GLY A 105 4.55 -1.62 2.97
CA GLY A 105 5.70 -1.00 2.33
C GLY A 105 6.04 0.37 2.93
N HIS A 106 5.07 1.14 3.41
CA HIS A 106 5.29 2.40 4.13
C HIS A 106 5.95 2.14 5.48
N ASN A 107 5.48 1.15 6.23
CA ASN A 107 6.13 0.75 7.47
C ASN A 107 7.57 0.27 7.24
N ALA A 108 7.82 -0.45 6.14
CA ALA A 108 9.18 -0.89 5.77
C ALA A 108 10.10 0.27 5.42
N VAL A 109 9.62 1.33 4.75
CA VAL A 109 10.43 2.51 4.41
C VAL A 109 10.89 3.28 5.65
N HIS A 110 10.10 3.20 6.72
CA HIS A 110 10.43 3.75 8.04
C HIS A 110 11.17 2.77 8.95
N PHE A 111 11.54 1.60 8.45
CA PHE A 111 12.17 0.53 9.23
C PHE A 111 11.34 0.16 10.47
N ALA A 112 10.01 0.00 10.32
CA ALA A 112 9.12 -0.26 11.43
C ALA A 112 8.62 -1.71 11.51
N LEU A 113 8.97 -2.58 10.54
CA LEU A 113 8.54 -3.98 10.53
C LEU A 113 9.45 -4.88 11.37
N CYS A 114 10.78 -4.72 11.25
CA CYS A 114 11.76 -5.53 11.98
C CYS A 114 13.13 -4.82 12.04
N PRO A 115 14.09 -5.29 12.86
CA PRO A 115 15.40 -4.66 12.96
C PRO A 115 16.27 -4.79 11.70
N HIS A 116 16.01 -5.79 10.86
CA HIS A 116 16.83 -6.08 9.67
C HIS A 116 16.33 -5.24 8.47
N HIS A 117 17.02 -4.16 8.14
CA HIS A 117 16.62 -3.20 7.11
C HIS A 117 16.49 -3.84 5.72
N GLU A 118 17.50 -4.61 5.32
CA GLU A 118 17.48 -5.26 3.99
C GLU A 118 16.35 -6.29 3.87
N TRP A 119 16.03 -7.00 4.95
CA TRP A 119 14.94 -7.97 4.95
C TRP A 119 13.57 -7.32 4.71
N GLN A 120 13.24 -6.26 5.44
CA GLN A 120 11.97 -5.58 5.24
C GLN A 120 11.89 -4.87 3.89
N TRP A 121 13.02 -4.40 3.33
CA TRP A 121 13.07 -3.88 1.97
C TRP A 121 12.89 -4.98 0.93
N CYS A 122 13.50 -6.14 1.11
CA CYS A 122 13.30 -7.32 0.27
C CYS A 122 11.82 -7.73 0.25
N LEU A 123 11.19 -7.90 1.42
CA LEU A 123 9.77 -8.22 1.54
C LEU A 123 8.90 -7.20 0.78
N SER A 124 9.14 -5.93 1.00
CA SER A 124 8.35 -4.88 0.34
C SER A 124 8.57 -4.84 -1.17
N ASN A 125 9.78 -5.07 -1.65
CA ASN A 125 10.07 -5.16 -3.07
C ASN A 125 9.33 -6.33 -3.71
N VAL A 126 9.45 -7.53 -3.14
CA VAL A 126 8.90 -8.77 -3.69
C VAL A 126 7.37 -8.76 -3.67
N PHE A 127 6.78 -8.39 -2.54
CA PHE A 127 5.34 -8.51 -2.35
C PHE A 127 4.53 -7.28 -2.76
N TYR A 128 5.18 -6.11 -2.93
CA TYR A 128 4.44 -4.89 -3.23
C TYR A 128 5.07 -4.05 -4.35
N GLN A 129 6.32 -3.59 -4.21
CA GLN A 129 6.87 -2.61 -5.15
C GLN A 129 6.91 -3.15 -6.59
N PHE A 130 7.44 -4.36 -6.77
CA PHE A 130 7.54 -4.95 -8.10
C PHE A 130 6.19 -5.38 -8.66
N PRO A 131 5.31 -6.10 -7.91
CA PRO A 131 3.97 -6.38 -8.37
C PRO A 131 3.11 -5.15 -8.68
N ALA A 132 3.37 -4.02 -8.03
CA ALA A 132 2.68 -2.76 -8.28
C ALA A 132 3.40 -1.85 -9.32
N PHE A 133 4.39 -2.37 -10.05
CA PHE A 133 5.19 -1.65 -11.05
C PHE A 133 5.81 -0.35 -10.49
N LYS A 134 6.28 -0.39 -9.25
CA LYS A 134 6.92 0.75 -8.57
C LYS A 134 8.44 0.60 -8.52
N ARG A 135 9.13 1.70 -8.23
CA ARG A 135 10.56 1.68 -7.93
C ARG A 135 10.84 0.79 -6.72
N ASP A 136 12.08 0.31 -6.59
CA ASP A 136 12.53 -0.43 -5.41
C ASP A 136 12.48 0.40 -4.12
N MET A 137 12.61 -0.28 -2.98
CA MET A 137 12.50 0.34 -1.66
C MET A 137 13.61 1.32 -1.35
N ARG A 138 14.80 1.17 -1.92
CA ARG A 138 15.90 2.13 -1.75
C ARG A 138 15.54 3.48 -2.38
N SER A 139 15.05 3.44 -3.63
CA SER A 139 14.56 4.64 -4.33
C SER A 139 13.36 5.26 -3.60
N ARG A 140 12.46 4.43 -3.06
CA ARG A 140 11.33 4.93 -2.27
C ARG A 140 11.77 5.57 -0.96
N HIS A 141 12.75 5.01 -0.27
CA HIS A 141 13.31 5.60 0.95
C HIS A 141 13.92 6.98 0.67
N GLN A 142 14.64 7.13 -0.46
CA GLN A 142 15.17 8.41 -0.89
C GLN A 142 14.06 9.45 -1.03
N THR A 143 13.04 9.17 -1.84
CA THR A 143 11.98 10.16 -2.13
C THR A 143 11.04 10.38 -0.94
N HIS A 144 10.70 9.34 -0.19
CA HIS A 144 9.73 9.44 0.90
C HIS A 144 10.38 9.95 2.19
N THR A 145 11.49 9.36 2.63
CA THR A 145 12.08 9.69 3.93
C THR A 145 13.04 10.87 3.84
N LEU A 146 13.86 10.94 2.77
CA LEU A 146 14.92 11.94 2.67
C LEU A 146 14.48 13.23 1.94
N GLU A 147 13.45 13.15 1.09
CA GLU A 147 12.93 14.34 0.40
C GLU A 147 11.63 14.83 1.03
N HIS A 148 10.58 13.98 1.06
CA HIS A 148 9.26 14.37 1.59
C HIS A 148 9.31 14.69 3.10
N HIS A 149 9.74 13.74 3.97
CA HIS A 149 9.80 13.98 5.42
C HIS A 149 10.81 15.06 5.83
N ARG A 150 11.76 15.37 4.97
CA ARG A 150 12.67 16.49 5.20
C ARG A 150 12.07 17.83 4.84
N ASN A 151 11.11 17.87 3.98
CA ASN A 151 10.53 19.11 3.46
C ASN A 151 8.99 19.02 3.40
N PRO A 152 8.31 18.66 4.50
CA PRO A 152 6.86 18.45 4.48
C PRO A 152 6.17 19.73 4.05
N ASN A 153 5.25 19.63 3.10
CA ASN A 153 4.52 20.76 2.52
C ASN A 153 5.36 21.85 1.83
N HIS A 154 6.65 21.65 1.61
CA HIS A 154 7.45 22.63 0.89
C HIS A 154 7.04 22.69 -0.61
N PRO A 155 6.77 23.87 -1.18
CA PRO A 155 6.21 23.99 -2.53
C PRO A 155 7.03 23.31 -3.64
N SER A 156 8.34 23.35 -3.55
CA SER A 156 9.26 22.86 -4.59
C SER A 156 10.09 21.64 -4.17
N LEU A 157 10.22 21.35 -2.86
CA LEU A 157 11.06 20.28 -2.36
C LEU A 157 10.29 19.03 -1.91
N ASP A 158 8.98 19.17 -1.64
CA ASP A 158 8.13 18.04 -1.27
C ASP A 158 7.53 17.39 -2.53
N PRO A 159 7.97 16.16 -2.91
CA PRO A 159 7.46 15.48 -4.08
C PRO A 159 5.97 15.11 -3.97
N ASN A 160 5.47 14.88 -2.75
CA ASN A 160 4.06 14.58 -2.50
C ASN A 160 3.19 15.83 -2.71
N ARG A 161 3.61 17.00 -2.21
CA ARG A 161 2.91 18.27 -2.47
C ARG A 161 2.91 18.60 -3.95
N ALA A 162 4.04 18.45 -4.64
CA ALA A 162 4.11 18.67 -6.08
C ALA A 162 3.12 17.76 -6.84
N ARG A 163 3.02 16.49 -6.45
CA ARG A 163 2.07 15.54 -7.03
C ARG A 163 0.61 15.93 -6.78
N VAL A 164 0.27 16.34 -5.56
CA VAL A 164 -1.07 16.75 -5.16
C VAL A 164 -1.48 18.01 -5.94
N HIS A 165 -0.60 18.99 -6.02
CA HIS A 165 -0.83 20.23 -6.80
C HIS A 165 -0.99 19.95 -8.31
N ALA A 166 -0.12 19.10 -8.89
CA ALA A 166 -0.21 18.69 -10.29
C ALA A 166 -1.52 17.95 -10.61
N GLY A 167 -2.11 17.26 -9.61
CA GLY A 167 -3.43 16.64 -9.70
C GLY A 167 -4.60 17.62 -9.65
N GLY A 168 -4.36 18.89 -9.31
CA GLY A 168 -5.38 19.95 -9.25
C GLY A 168 -5.86 20.31 -7.83
N TYR A 169 -5.23 19.76 -6.78
CA TYR A 169 -5.57 20.15 -5.42
C TYR A 169 -4.86 21.45 -5.05
N VAL A 170 -5.64 22.49 -4.82
CA VAL A 170 -5.17 23.85 -4.50
C VAL A 170 -5.88 24.38 -3.26
N ALA A 171 -5.27 25.35 -2.59
CA ALA A 171 -5.92 26.04 -1.49
C ALA A 171 -7.23 26.71 -1.95
N GLY A 172 -8.27 26.61 -1.13
CA GLY A 172 -9.57 27.20 -1.45
C GLY A 172 -10.41 26.41 -2.48
N ILE A 173 -10.03 25.17 -2.83
CA ILE A 173 -10.86 24.31 -3.70
C ILE A 173 -12.28 24.17 -3.13
N SER A 174 -13.29 24.30 -3.99
CA SER A 174 -14.69 24.11 -3.59
C SER A 174 -14.97 22.66 -3.16
N PRO A 175 -15.99 22.39 -2.34
CA PRO A 175 -16.38 21.03 -1.99
C PRO A 175 -16.66 20.15 -3.22
N GLY A 176 -17.38 20.67 -4.22
CA GLY A 176 -17.64 19.96 -5.47
C GLY A 176 -16.37 19.66 -6.26
N GLY A 177 -15.45 20.61 -6.33
CA GLY A 177 -14.13 20.42 -6.93
C GLY A 177 -13.30 19.35 -6.18
N PHE A 178 -13.38 19.33 -4.86
CA PHE A 178 -12.70 18.29 -4.06
C PHE A 178 -13.26 16.89 -4.33
N TYR A 179 -14.58 16.73 -4.39
CA TYR A 179 -15.17 15.43 -4.72
C TYR A 179 -14.80 14.96 -6.14
N ALA A 180 -14.80 15.86 -7.13
CA ALA A 180 -14.31 15.53 -8.47
C ALA A 180 -12.84 15.12 -8.47
N LEU A 181 -12.02 15.76 -7.64
CA LEU A 181 -10.61 15.46 -7.48
C LEU A 181 -10.36 14.03 -6.97
N LEU A 182 -11.25 13.45 -6.14
CA LEU A 182 -11.10 12.07 -5.67
C LEU A 182 -11.00 11.06 -6.82
N LEU A 183 -11.63 11.36 -7.96
CA LEU A 183 -11.62 10.52 -9.17
C LEU A 183 -10.51 10.92 -10.16
N TYR A 184 -9.64 11.87 -9.82
CA TYR A 184 -8.54 12.30 -10.69
C TYR A 184 -7.75 11.14 -11.31
N PRO A 185 -7.39 10.04 -10.59
CA PRO A 185 -6.64 8.93 -11.18
C PRO A 185 -7.35 8.22 -12.34
N LEU A 186 -8.68 8.34 -12.44
CA LEU A 186 -9.50 7.77 -13.53
C LEU A 186 -9.69 8.71 -14.70
N THR A 187 -9.30 9.98 -14.58
CA THR A 187 -9.31 10.91 -15.71
C THR A 187 -8.24 10.51 -16.74
N PRO A 188 -8.39 10.87 -18.03
CA PRO A 188 -7.37 10.59 -19.04
C PRO A 188 -5.97 11.09 -18.62
N ARG A 189 -5.88 12.27 -18.03
CA ARG A 189 -4.62 12.83 -17.51
C ARG A 189 -4.06 12.02 -16.35
N GLY A 190 -4.88 11.67 -15.35
CA GLY A 190 -4.46 10.89 -14.18
C GLY A 190 -4.03 9.47 -14.56
N ALA A 191 -4.80 8.82 -15.45
CA ALA A 191 -4.47 7.50 -15.99
C ALA A 191 -3.15 7.52 -16.76
N TRP A 192 -2.93 8.54 -17.61
CA TRP A 192 -1.67 8.73 -18.33
C TRP A 192 -0.48 8.92 -17.40
N VAL A 193 -0.62 9.75 -16.36
CA VAL A 193 0.42 9.97 -15.35
C VAL A 193 0.72 8.67 -14.60
N ASN A 194 -0.29 7.89 -14.26
CA ASN A 194 -0.10 6.59 -13.60
C ASN A 194 0.65 5.61 -14.51
N LEU A 195 0.21 5.43 -15.75
CA LEU A 195 0.84 4.53 -16.73
C LEU A 195 2.31 4.91 -16.99
N THR A 196 2.58 6.19 -17.25
CA THR A 196 3.96 6.66 -17.50
C THR A 196 4.85 6.50 -16.28
N THR A 197 4.29 6.70 -15.07
CA THR A 197 5.02 6.47 -13.81
C THR A 197 5.34 4.99 -13.62
N MET A 198 4.39 4.09 -13.88
CA MET A 198 4.61 2.64 -13.82
C MET A 198 5.67 2.21 -14.83
N ALA A 199 5.58 2.66 -16.08
CA ALA A 199 6.54 2.34 -17.14
C ALA A 199 7.96 2.83 -16.76
N ARG A 200 8.10 4.09 -16.39
CA ARG A 200 9.40 4.65 -15.95
C ARG A 200 9.96 3.93 -14.74
N SER A 201 9.13 3.62 -13.76
CA SER A 201 9.54 2.90 -12.54
C SER A 201 10.00 1.47 -12.81
N SER A 202 9.49 0.85 -13.86
CA SER A 202 9.82 -0.54 -14.21
C SER A 202 11.00 -0.67 -15.18
N LEU A 203 11.22 0.32 -16.03
CA LEU A 203 12.18 0.25 -17.13
C LEU A 203 13.48 1.02 -16.89
N LEU A 204 13.48 2.03 -16.00
CA LEU A 204 14.62 2.93 -15.86
C LEU A 204 15.42 2.72 -14.58
N ASN A 205 16.75 2.78 -14.72
CA ASN A 205 17.72 2.88 -13.61
C ASN A 205 17.72 1.70 -12.62
N HIS A 206 17.68 0.47 -13.12
CA HIS A 206 17.76 -0.73 -12.29
C HIS A 206 19.07 -1.50 -12.55
N SER A 207 19.60 -2.13 -11.50
CA SER A 207 20.64 -3.14 -11.65
C SER A 207 20.08 -4.40 -12.35
N HIS A 208 20.93 -5.16 -12.99
CA HIS A 208 20.53 -6.43 -13.61
C HIS A 208 19.83 -7.37 -12.62
N LEU A 209 20.35 -7.48 -11.39
CA LEU A 209 19.74 -8.29 -10.33
C LEU A 209 18.34 -7.79 -9.99
N THR A 210 18.16 -6.49 -9.80
CA THR A 210 16.83 -5.90 -9.52
C THR A 210 15.85 -6.19 -10.65
N THR A 211 16.29 -6.11 -11.89
CA THR A 211 15.47 -6.41 -13.07
C THR A 211 15.06 -7.90 -13.08
N VAL A 212 15.99 -8.82 -12.86
CA VAL A 212 15.71 -10.27 -12.82
C VAL A 212 14.70 -10.58 -11.71
N VAL A 213 14.94 -10.09 -10.48
CA VAL A 213 14.02 -10.31 -9.35
C VAL A 213 12.63 -9.73 -9.66
N ARG A 214 12.55 -8.55 -10.25
CA ARG A 214 11.28 -7.94 -10.68
C ARG A 214 10.54 -8.82 -11.68
N VAL A 215 11.21 -9.30 -12.72
CA VAL A 215 10.61 -10.17 -13.74
C VAL A 215 10.09 -11.45 -13.10
N VAL A 216 10.88 -12.09 -12.24
CA VAL A 216 10.45 -13.29 -11.50
C VAL A 216 9.20 -13.00 -10.66
N CYS A 217 9.16 -11.89 -9.91
CA CYS A 217 7.99 -11.50 -9.12
C CYS A 217 6.74 -11.30 -10.00
N LEU A 218 6.89 -10.59 -11.13
CA LEU A 218 5.78 -10.34 -12.06
C LEU A 218 5.24 -11.64 -12.68
N LEU A 219 6.14 -12.54 -13.11
CA LEU A 219 5.75 -13.84 -13.65
C LEU A 219 5.09 -14.73 -12.58
N THR A 220 5.58 -14.69 -11.33
CA THR A 220 4.98 -15.43 -10.21
C THR A 220 3.55 -14.94 -9.93
N VAL A 221 3.34 -13.63 -9.87
CA VAL A 221 2.00 -13.06 -9.67
C VAL A 221 1.07 -13.42 -10.83
N ALA A 222 1.54 -13.27 -12.07
CA ALA A 222 0.77 -13.64 -13.26
C ALA A 222 0.38 -15.13 -13.25
N ALA A 223 1.33 -16.02 -12.93
CA ALA A 223 1.11 -17.47 -12.87
C ALA A 223 0.10 -17.85 -11.77
N LEU A 224 0.22 -17.27 -10.57
CA LEU A 224 -0.70 -17.52 -9.47
C LEU A 224 -2.14 -17.08 -9.80
N LEU A 225 -2.30 -15.90 -10.38
CA LEU A 225 -3.61 -15.37 -10.73
C LEU A 225 -4.20 -16.06 -11.97
N TYR A 226 -3.34 -16.48 -12.92
CA TYR A 226 -3.76 -17.32 -14.03
C TYR A 226 -4.23 -18.70 -13.57
N TRP A 227 -3.52 -19.31 -12.62
CA TRP A 227 -3.92 -20.57 -12.02
C TRP A 227 -5.29 -20.46 -11.31
N ALA A 228 -5.54 -19.35 -10.58
CA ALA A 228 -6.78 -19.13 -9.85
C ALA A 228 -7.98 -18.77 -10.74
N GLY A 229 -7.79 -18.04 -11.85
CA GLY A 229 -8.92 -17.52 -12.65
C GLY A 229 -8.63 -17.36 -14.14
N GLY A 230 -7.57 -18.01 -14.69
CA GLY A 230 -7.18 -17.85 -16.07
C GLY A 230 -6.83 -16.40 -16.40
N TRP A 231 -7.01 -16.01 -17.67
CA TRP A 231 -6.74 -14.64 -18.10
C TRP A 231 -7.59 -13.59 -17.38
N LYS A 232 -8.83 -13.94 -17.00
CA LYS A 232 -9.68 -13.06 -16.19
C LYS A 232 -9.05 -12.80 -14.82
N GLY A 233 -8.43 -13.80 -14.21
CA GLY A 233 -7.70 -13.65 -12.95
C GLY A 233 -6.52 -12.68 -13.05
N VAL A 234 -5.72 -12.78 -14.10
CA VAL A 234 -4.62 -11.83 -14.34
C VAL A 234 -5.15 -10.42 -14.62
N LEU A 235 -6.17 -10.32 -15.46
CA LEU A 235 -6.72 -9.03 -15.88
C LEU A 235 -7.43 -8.32 -14.72
N PHE A 236 -8.46 -8.95 -14.13
CA PHE A 236 -9.33 -8.34 -13.11
C PHE A 236 -8.80 -8.51 -11.68
N GLY A 237 -7.95 -9.52 -11.44
CA GLY A 237 -7.29 -9.71 -10.15
C GLY A 237 -5.99 -8.92 -9.99
N TRP A 238 -5.49 -8.24 -11.03
CA TRP A 238 -4.21 -7.52 -10.94
C TRP A 238 -4.14 -6.27 -11.82
N LEU A 239 -4.18 -6.42 -13.18
CA LEU A 239 -3.88 -5.31 -14.10
C LEU A 239 -4.94 -4.20 -14.04
N VAL A 240 -6.22 -4.53 -14.09
CA VAL A 240 -7.32 -3.55 -14.00
C VAL A 240 -7.31 -2.83 -12.66
N PRO A 241 -7.21 -3.52 -11.49
CA PRO A 241 -7.04 -2.84 -10.21
C PRO A 241 -5.88 -1.86 -10.16
N LEU A 242 -4.72 -2.21 -10.72
CA LEU A 242 -3.54 -1.33 -10.77
C LEU A 242 -3.77 -0.04 -11.57
N LEU A 243 -4.68 -0.08 -12.53
CA LEU A 243 -5.00 1.07 -13.39
C LEU A 243 -6.22 1.86 -12.92
N THR A 244 -7.04 1.28 -12.03
CA THR A 244 -8.34 1.86 -11.63
C THR A 244 -8.48 2.01 -10.12
N SER A 245 -8.94 0.99 -9.41
CA SER A 245 -9.30 1.07 -7.98
C SER A 245 -8.11 1.37 -7.06
N TYR A 246 -6.97 0.76 -7.29
CA TYR A 246 -5.78 1.00 -6.48
C TYR A 246 -5.25 2.45 -6.57
N PRO A 247 -5.08 3.06 -7.76
CA PRO A 247 -4.70 4.47 -7.85
C PRO A 247 -5.70 5.41 -7.17
N VAL A 248 -7.00 5.11 -7.23
CA VAL A 248 -8.03 5.91 -6.52
C VAL A 248 -7.82 5.81 -5.02
N PHE A 249 -7.71 4.59 -4.46
CA PHE A 249 -7.51 4.42 -3.02
C PHE A 249 -6.19 5.05 -2.53
N ALA A 250 -5.12 4.88 -3.30
CA ALA A 250 -3.83 5.50 -2.99
C ALA A 250 -3.86 7.04 -3.08
N TRP A 251 -4.64 7.59 -3.99
CA TRP A 251 -4.83 9.03 -4.16
C TRP A 251 -5.66 9.62 -3.02
N VAL A 252 -6.80 8.99 -2.71
CA VAL A 252 -7.63 9.40 -1.57
C VAL A 252 -6.83 9.40 -0.28
N SER A 253 -6.05 8.34 -0.04
CA SER A 253 -5.16 8.27 1.11
C SER A 253 -4.16 9.42 1.14
N LEU A 254 -3.47 9.67 0.02
CA LEU A 254 -2.52 10.79 -0.08
C LEU A 254 -3.18 12.14 0.24
N LEU A 255 -4.40 12.38 -0.24
CA LEU A 255 -5.13 13.64 0.03
C LEU A 255 -5.53 13.78 1.50
N THR A 256 -5.75 12.67 2.21
CA THR A 256 -6.25 12.66 3.59
C THR A 256 -5.16 12.49 4.65
N GLU A 257 -4.00 11.95 4.31
CA GLU A 257 -2.88 11.72 5.23
C GLU A 257 -2.21 13.00 5.72
N HIS A 258 -2.33 14.10 4.96
CA HIS A 258 -1.67 15.36 5.27
C HIS A 258 -2.65 16.54 5.28
N ARG A 259 -2.33 17.53 6.07
CA ARG A 259 -2.92 18.88 6.00
C ARG A 259 -2.12 19.66 4.96
N TRP A 260 -2.56 19.59 3.72
CA TRP A 260 -1.95 20.34 2.63
C TRP A 260 -2.21 21.84 2.80
N PHE A 261 -1.25 22.66 2.39
CA PHE A 261 -1.34 24.14 2.42
C PHE A 261 -1.43 24.74 3.82
N VAL A 262 -0.98 24.04 4.87
CA VAL A 262 -0.77 24.69 6.17
C VAL A 262 0.42 25.61 6.04
N GLU A 263 0.16 26.90 6.17
CA GLU A 263 1.21 27.92 6.31
C GLU A 263 1.76 27.82 7.72
N GLY A 264 2.91 27.21 7.88
CA GLY A 264 3.62 27.12 9.14
C GLY A 264 4.86 27.99 9.11
N THR A 265 4.97 28.91 10.05
CA THR A 265 6.19 29.71 10.29
C THR A 265 7.13 29.04 11.29
N SER A 266 6.83 27.83 11.74
CA SER A 266 7.70 27.13 12.68
C SER A 266 9.04 26.84 12.05
N ARG A 267 10.11 27.30 12.70
CA ARG A 267 11.49 26.96 12.36
C ARG A 267 11.87 25.54 12.78
N ASP A 268 11.06 24.91 13.65
CA ASP A 268 11.27 23.54 14.06
C ASP A 268 10.59 22.60 13.04
N ARG A 269 11.42 21.80 12.41
CA ARG A 269 11.03 20.78 11.44
C ARG A 269 10.08 19.75 12.02
N ARG A 270 10.19 19.41 13.32
CA ARG A 270 9.30 18.45 13.98
C ARG A 270 7.89 19.02 14.11
N ASP A 271 7.78 20.31 14.38
CA ASP A 271 6.49 21.00 14.45
C ASP A 271 5.81 21.03 13.09
N LEU A 272 6.57 21.25 12.00
CA LEU A 272 6.03 21.22 10.64
C LEU A 272 5.57 19.82 10.24
N GLU A 273 6.32 18.77 10.58
CA GLU A 273 5.93 17.39 10.33
C GLU A 273 4.67 17.00 11.12
N TYR A 274 4.57 17.43 12.38
CA TYR A 274 3.39 17.22 13.22
C TYR A 274 2.18 18.01 12.74
N LEU A 275 2.34 19.27 12.36
CA LEU A 275 1.26 20.12 11.84
C LEU A 275 0.78 19.64 10.46
N ALA A 276 1.67 19.14 9.61
CA ALA A 276 1.34 18.61 8.31
C ALA A 276 0.72 17.21 8.39
N GLY A 277 1.09 16.40 9.39
CA GLY A 277 0.52 15.09 9.61
C GLY A 277 -0.94 15.16 10.04
N ARG A 278 -1.77 14.28 9.52
CA ARG A 278 -3.14 14.10 9.96
C ARG A 278 -3.29 12.66 10.45
N PRO A 279 -3.19 12.39 11.75
CA PRO A 279 -3.61 11.10 12.29
C PRO A 279 -5.10 10.96 12.02
N THR A 280 -5.47 9.97 11.22
CA THR A 280 -6.87 9.68 10.92
C THR A 280 -7.29 8.47 11.74
N ASP A 281 -7.99 8.72 12.83
CA ASP A 281 -8.73 7.69 13.54
C ASP A 281 -10.12 7.59 12.93
N TYR A 282 -10.43 6.44 12.38
CA TYR A 282 -11.75 6.11 11.91
C TYR A 282 -12.46 5.26 12.95
N PHE A 283 -13.58 5.74 13.49
CA PHE A 283 -14.35 5.06 14.52
C PHE A 283 -15.60 4.35 13.96
N GLY A 284 -16.15 3.44 14.75
CA GLY A 284 -17.40 2.75 14.45
C GLY A 284 -17.32 1.87 13.18
N LEU A 285 -18.44 1.73 12.49
CA LEU A 285 -18.56 0.90 11.29
C LEU A 285 -17.63 1.37 10.16
N THR A 286 -17.50 2.69 9.97
CA THR A 286 -16.60 3.26 8.95
C THR A 286 -15.15 2.89 9.25
N GLY A 287 -14.71 3.01 10.49
CA GLY A 287 -13.37 2.61 10.90
C GLY A 287 -13.14 1.10 10.72
N TRP A 288 -14.15 0.28 11.03
CA TRP A 288 -14.07 -1.15 10.80
C TRP A 288 -13.94 -1.48 9.31
N LEU A 289 -14.77 -0.86 8.45
CA LEU A 289 -14.71 -1.05 7.00
C LEU A 289 -13.36 -0.63 6.42
N ILE A 290 -12.82 0.53 6.82
CA ILE A 290 -11.51 1.01 6.37
C ILE A 290 -10.42 0.03 6.78
N ARG A 291 -10.40 -0.41 8.05
CA ARG A 291 -9.42 -1.39 8.54
C ARG A 291 -9.52 -2.73 7.82
N VAL A 292 -10.74 -3.20 7.53
CA VAL A 292 -10.92 -4.48 6.84
C VAL A 292 -10.55 -4.39 5.36
N PHE A 293 -10.95 -3.32 4.66
CA PHE A 293 -10.88 -3.26 3.20
C PHE A 293 -9.67 -2.47 2.68
N ILE A 294 -9.20 -1.46 3.40
CA ILE A 294 -8.21 -0.50 2.86
C ILE A 294 -6.91 -0.50 3.65
N ALA A 295 -6.99 -0.39 4.97
CA ALA A 295 -5.82 -0.20 5.83
C ALA A 295 -5.88 -1.10 7.07
N PRO A 296 -5.50 -2.37 6.96
CA PRO A 296 -5.63 -3.34 8.06
C PRO A 296 -4.69 -3.09 9.25
N THR A 297 -3.84 -2.08 9.19
CA THR A 297 -2.84 -1.75 10.21
C THR A 297 -3.07 -0.40 10.90
N SER A 298 -4.13 0.31 10.55
CA SER A 298 -4.51 1.56 11.21
C SER A 298 -5.45 1.34 12.37
#